data_a06e060ccec122fcf11347289c2d4764
#
_entry.id   a06e060ccec122fcf11347289c2d4764
#
_cell.length_a   1.000
_cell.length_b   1.000
_cell.length_c   1.000
_cell.angle_alpha   90.00
_cell.angle_beta   90.00
_cell.angle_gamma   90.00
#
_symmetry.space_group_name_H-M   'P 1'
#
loop_
_entity.id
_entity.type
_entity.pdbx_description
1 polymer ?
#
loop_
_entity_poly.entity_id
_entity_poly.type
_entity_poly.pdbx_seq_one_letter_code
_entity_poly.pdbx_strand_id
1 'polypeptide(L)'
;MSSEIQARILIIDDDRTIVSGISLFLKKKGYQIDSATNAADAVEKLHNFNADLVLLDMNFNIDTSGKDGLLLLKNIIEINSNIPVILMTGWATVQLAVEGMKLGARDFIAKPWDNSHLLSSIQNLLEINKPSSVNKSIQGNDIDSIIGQSAAFQDILNLVKHIAPTDANVLITGESGTGKEVIAEAIHSLS
;
A
#
# COMPACT_ATOMS: atom_id res chain seq x y z
N MET A 1 -23.29 -22.24 5.94
CA MET A 1 -22.52 -21.20 6.64
C MET A 1 -22.14 -20.18 5.58
N SER A 2 -22.81 -19.04 5.53
CA SER A 2 -22.46 -17.94 4.62
C SER A 2 -21.12 -17.39 5.11
N SER A 3 -20.03 -17.62 4.36
CA SER A 3 -18.77 -16.94 4.62
C SER A 3 -19.01 -15.45 4.36
N GLU A 4 -18.96 -14.63 5.40
CA GLU A 4 -18.95 -13.17 5.24
C GLU A 4 -17.81 -12.80 4.31
N ILE A 5 -18.13 -12.07 3.24
CA ILE A 5 -17.12 -11.50 2.33
C ILE A 5 -16.33 -10.49 3.13
N GLN A 6 -15.03 -10.72 3.29
CA GLN A 6 -14.17 -9.85 4.10
C GLN A 6 -14.04 -8.44 3.50
N ALA A 7 -13.82 -8.34 2.20
CA ALA A 7 -13.75 -7.09 1.42
C ALA A 7 -13.67 -7.39 -0.08
N ARG A 8 -13.85 -6.35 -0.90
CA ARG A 8 -13.77 -6.40 -2.37
C ARG A 8 -12.47 -5.75 -2.82
N ILE A 9 -11.65 -6.51 -3.56
CA ILE A 9 -10.34 -6.06 -4.04
C ILE A 9 -10.33 -6.07 -5.55
N LEU A 10 -9.99 -4.94 -6.17
CA LEU A 10 -9.77 -4.82 -7.59
C LEU A 10 -8.26 -4.96 -7.89
N ILE A 11 -7.90 -5.91 -8.74
CA ILE A 11 -6.52 -6.13 -9.19
C ILE A 11 -6.38 -5.56 -10.59
N ILE A 12 -5.41 -4.67 -10.79
CA ILE A 12 -5.12 -4.05 -12.08
C ILE A 12 -3.69 -4.40 -12.47
N ASP A 13 -3.55 -5.32 -13.42
CA ASP A 13 -2.26 -5.84 -13.89
C ASP A 13 -2.48 -6.47 -15.28
N ASP A 14 -1.65 -6.20 -16.27
CA ASP A 14 -1.76 -6.75 -17.62
C ASP A 14 -1.25 -8.20 -17.71
N ASP A 15 -0.47 -8.67 -16.74
CA ASP A 15 -0.05 -10.06 -16.64
C ASP A 15 -1.16 -10.93 -16.02
N ARG A 16 -1.85 -11.67 -16.88
CA ARG A 16 -2.91 -12.59 -16.46
C ARG A 16 -2.44 -13.68 -15.52
N THR A 17 -1.16 -14.05 -15.55
CA THR A 17 -0.59 -15.06 -14.64
C THR A 17 -0.53 -14.52 -13.22
N ILE A 18 -0.06 -13.30 -13.08
CA ILE A 18 -0.02 -12.57 -11.80
C ILE A 18 -1.43 -12.39 -11.25
N VAL A 19 -2.34 -11.85 -12.08
CA VAL A 19 -3.76 -11.67 -11.70
C VAL A 19 -4.38 -12.98 -11.22
N SER A 20 -4.17 -14.07 -11.94
CA SER A 20 -4.73 -15.39 -11.58
C SER A 20 -4.16 -15.92 -10.27
N GLY A 21 -2.85 -15.76 -10.04
CA GLY A 21 -2.17 -16.18 -8.83
C GLY A 21 -2.67 -15.42 -7.59
N ILE A 22 -2.70 -14.09 -7.66
CA ILE A 22 -3.21 -13.23 -6.58
C ILE A 22 -4.69 -13.51 -6.33
N SER A 23 -5.50 -13.60 -7.39
CA SER A 23 -6.93 -13.86 -7.27
C SER A 23 -7.22 -15.18 -6.56
N LEU A 24 -6.52 -16.25 -6.93
CA LEU A 24 -6.68 -17.55 -6.29
C LEU A 24 -6.29 -17.49 -4.80
N PHE A 25 -5.18 -16.84 -4.49
CA PHE A 25 -4.69 -16.69 -3.13
C PHE A 25 -5.68 -15.89 -2.27
N LEU A 26 -6.14 -14.72 -2.72
CA LEU A 26 -7.02 -13.85 -1.95
C LEU A 26 -8.45 -14.40 -1.84
N LYS A 27 -8.98 -15.08 -2.89
CA LYS A 27 -10.27 -15.78 -2.80
C LYS A 27 -10.28 -16.88 -1.73
N LYS A 28 -9.17 -17.62 -1.57
CA LYS A 28 -9.01 -18.60 -0.48
C LYS A 28 -9.02 -17.96 0.91
N LYS A 29 -8.71 -16.67 1.00
CA LYS A 29 -8.74 -15.88 2.24
C LYS A 29 -10.10 -15.21 2.48
N GLY A 30 -11.09 -15.40 1.60
CA GLY A 30 -12.46 -14.88 1.77
C GLY A 30 -12.71 -13.52 1.13
N TYR A 31 -11.77 -12.98 0.32
CA TYR A 31 -11.96 -11.74 -0.42
C TYR A 31 -12.75 -11.97 -1.71
N GLN A 32 -13.59 -11.00 -2.06
CA GLN A 32 -14.18 -10.93 -3.39
C GLN A 32 -13.21 -10.19 -4.33
N ILE A 33 -12.91 -10.79 -5.48
CA ILE A 33 -11.90 -10.27 -6.41
C ILE A 33 -12.52 -10.02 -7.76
N ASP A 34 -12.28 -8.83 -8.30
CA ASP A 34 -12.37 -8.51 -9.71
C ASP A 34 -11.01 -8.05 -10.23
N SER A 35 -10.82 -8.05 -11.54
CA SER A 35 -9.53 -7.70 -12.14
C SER A 35 -9.69 -6.98 -13.47
N ALA A 36 -8.81 -6.04 -13.75
CA ALA A 36 -8.69 -5.31 -15.00
C ALA A 36 -7.31 -5.50 -15.61
N THR A 37 -7.25 -5.61 -16.93
CA THR A 37 -5.98 -5.76 -17.67
C THR A 37 -5.64 -4.55 -18.54
N ASN A 38 -6.43 -3.48 -18.45
CA ASN A 38 -6.20 -2.20 -19.13
C ASN A 38 -6.89 -1.05 -18.38
N ALA A 39 -6.45 0.19 -18.60
CA ALA A 39 -6.91 1.37 -17.87
C ALA A 39 -8.42 1.63 -18.06
N ALA A 40 -8.97 1.39 -19.24
CA ALA A 40 -10.38 1.62 -19.52
C ALA A 40 -11.27 0.65 -18.72
N ASP A 41 -10.92 -0.65 -18.70
CA ASP A 41 -11.57 -1.69 -17.91
C ASP A 41 -11.45 -1.41 -16.40
N ALA A 42 -10.28 -0.92 -15.97
CA ALA A 42 -10.06 -0.53 -14.57
C ALA A 42 -11.02 0.59 -14.12
N VAL A 43 -11.17 1.63 -14.91
CA VAL A 43 -12.08 2.76 -14.60
C VAL A 43 -13.53 2.29 -14.59
N GLU A 44 -13.96 1.46 -15.56
CA GLU A 44 -15.31 0.89 -15.60
C GLU A 44 -15.60 0.08 -14.34
N LYS A 45 -14.65 -0.78 -13.93
CA LYS A 45 -14.82 -1.62 -12.74
C LYS A 45 -14.77 -0.85 -11.43
N LEU A 46 -14.00 0.22 -11.35
CA LEU A 46 -14.03 1.12 -10.19
C LEU A 46 -15.44 1.67 -9.91
N HIS A 47 -16.20 2.00 -10.97
CA HIS A 47 -17.56 2.47 -10.82
C HIS A 47 -18.57 1.36 -10.47
N ASN A 48 -18.38 0.15 -10.98
CA ASN A 48 -19.36 -0.93 -10.91
C ASN A 48 -19.12 -1.92 -9.77
N PHE A 49 -17.85 -2.18 -9.41
CA PHE A 49 -17.48 -3.22 -8.46
C PHE A 49 -17.52 -2.73 -7.00
N ASN A 50 -17.49 -1.39 -6.76
CA ASN A 50 -17.37 -0.81 -5.42
C ASN A 50 -16.23 -1.44 -4.61
N ALA A 51 -15.02 -1.43 -5.17
CA ALA A 51 -13.85 -1.98 -4.52
C ALA A 51 -13.55 -1.28 -3.19
N ASP A 52 -13.15 -2.05 -2.19
CA ASP A 52 -12.71 -1.57 -0.88
C ASP A 52 -11.19 -1.32 -0.85
N LEU A 53 -10.45 -1.89 -1.82
CA LEU A 53 -9.01 -1.72 -2.01
C LEU A 53 -8.63 -2.02 -3.47
N VAL A 54 -7.60 -1.35 -3.97
CA VAL A 54 -7.01 -1.58 -5.30
C VAL A 54 -5.57 -2.05 -5.18
N LEU A 55 -5.23 -3.13 -5.89
CA LEU A 55 -3.86 -3.52 -6.20
C LEU A 55 -3.55 -3.05 -7.61
N LEU A 56 -2.59 -2.16 -7.78
CA LEU A 56 -2.24 -1.54 -9.05
C LEU A 56 -0.81 -1.86 -9.46
N ASP A 57 -0.63 -2.56 -10.59
CA ASP A 57 0.69 -2.68 -11.20
C ASP A 57 1.14 -1.33 -11.78
N MET A 58 2.39 -0.97 -11.51
CA MET A 58 2.99 0.26 -12.04
C MET A 58 3.47 0.11 -13.48
N ASN A 59 3.81 -1.10 -13.90
CA ASN A 59 4.34 -1.39 -15.24
C ASN A 59 3.25 -1.90 -16.20
N PHE A 60 2.14 -1.32 -16.12
CA PHE A 60 0.91 -1.63 -16.80
C PHE A 60 0.92 -1.10 -18.26
N ASN A 61 1.52 -1.71 -19.13
CA ASN A 61 1.73 -1.53 -20.55
C ASN A 61 3.21 -1.78 -20.90
N ILE A 62 3.53 -1.82 -22.19
CA ILE A 62 4.87 -2.09 -22.76
C ILE A 62 5.93 -1.06 -22.29
N ASP A 63 5.51 0.13 -21.84
CA ASP A 63 6.42 1.15 -21.31
C ASP A 63 6.72 0.87 -19.83
N THR A 64 7.94 0.41 -19.57
CA THR A 64 8.47 0.10 -18.24
C THR A 64 8.80 1.34 -17.40
N SER A 65 8.43 2.56 -17.84
CA SER A 65 8.72 3.82 -17.14
C SER A 65 7.87 4.04 -15.88
N GLY A 66 6.80 3.27 -15.69
CA GLY A 66 5.83 3.43 -14.59
C GLY A 66 4.92 4.65 -14.71
N LYS A 67 5.05 5.47 -15.77
CA LYS A 67 4.25 6.69 -15.96
C LYS A 67 2.76 6.38 -16.14
N ASP A 68 2.44 5.31 -16.86
CA ASP A 68 1.06 4.91 -17.09
C ASP A 68 0.39 4.46 -15.79
N GLY A 69 1.13 3.74 -14.92
CA GLY A 69 0.67 3.38 -13.58
C GLY A 69 0.40 4.60 -12.71
N LEU A 70 1.28 5.60 -12.72
CA LEU A 70 1.08 6.86 -11.99
C LEU A 70 -0.12 7.65 -12.51
N LEU A 71 -0.33 7.70 -13.83
CA LEU A 71 -1.49 8.35 -14.43
C LEU A 71 -2.79 7.64 -14.03
N LEU A 72 -2.81 6.31 -14.08
CA LEU A 72 -3.97 5.54 -13.65
C LEU A 72 -4.23 5.69 -12.15
N LEU A 73 -3.18 5.69 -11.32
CA LEU A 73 -3.31 6.00 -9.89
C LEU A 73 -4.00 7.35 -9.66
N LYS A 74 -3.56 8.40 -10.35
CA LYS A 74 -4.16 9.72 -10.25
C LYS A 74 -5.64 9.68 -10.60
N ASN A 75 -6.04 9.01 -11.69
CA ASN A 75 -7.43 8.85 -12.07
C ASN A 75 -8.24 8.08 -11.00
N ILE A 76 -7.67 7.02 -10.42
CA ILE A 76 -8.32 6.26 -9.33
C ILE A 76 -8.61 7.17 -8.14
N ILE A 77 -7.62 7.95 -7.70
CA ILE A 77 -7.74 8.87 -6.56
C ILE A 77 -8.72 10.01 -6.87
N GLU A 78 -8.78 10.50 -8.11
CA GLU A 78 -9.78 11.49 -8.54
C GLU A 78 -11.22 10.93 -8.49
N ILE A 79 -11.42 9.66 -8.87
CA ILE A 79 -12.72 8.97 -8.80
C ILE A 79 -13.12 8.72 -7.34
N ASN A 80 -12.21 8.24 -6.50
CA ASN A 80 -12.46 7.94 -5.09
C ASN A 80 -11.18 8.17 -4.26
N SER A 81 -11.07 9.34 -3.64
CA SER A 81 -9.90 9.72 -2.83
C SER A 81 -9.72 8.89 -1.55
N ASN A 82 -10.74 8.15 -1.13
CA ASN A 82 -10.70 7.35 0.09
C ASN A 82 -10.30 5.89 -0.16
N ILE A 83 -10.32 5.44 -1.43
CA ILE A 83 -9.97 4.05 -1.72
C ILE A 83 -8.46 3.82 -1.51
N PRO A 84 -8.05 2.86 -0.66
CA PRO A 84 -6.64 2.54 -0.52
C PRO A 84 -6.13 1.87 -1.79
N VAL A 85 -5.00 2.36 -2.29
CA VAL A 85 -4.29 1.78 -3.42
C VAL A 85 -2.93 1.27 -2.97
N ILE A 86 -2.65 0.00 -3.22
CA ILE A 86 -1.33 -0.62 -3.07
C ILE A 86 -0.69 -0.68 -4.46
N LEU A 87 0.47 -0.08 -4.61
CA LEU A 87 1.24 -0.16 -5.85
C LEU A 87 2.07 -1.45 -5.87
N MET A 88 2.06 -2.14 -7.00
CA MET A 88 2.92 -3.31 -7.25
C MET A 88 3.91 -2.99 -8.36
N THR A 89 5.19 -3.35 -8.23
CA THR A 89 6.18 -3.07 -9.27
C THR A 89 7.34 -4.05 -9.28
N GLY A 90 7.79 -4.46 -10.47
CA GLY A 90 9.00 -5.27 -10.65
C GLY A 90 10.30 -4.45 -10.63
N TRP A 91 10.22 -3.14 -10.82
CA TRP A 91 11.37 -2.23 -10.87
C TRP A 91 11.15 -1.10 -9.87
N ALA A 92 11.29 -1.45 -8.59
CA ALA A 92 11.19 -0.50 -7.50
C ALA A 92 12.36 0.49 -7.53
N THR A 93 12.26 1.54 -8.36
CA THR A 93 13.08 2.70 -8.07
C THR A 93 12.42 3.43 -6.89
N VAL A 94 13.19 3.75 -5.87
CA VAL A 94 12.74 4.56 -4.72
C VAL A 94 11.97 5.80 -5.20
N GLN A 95 12.39 6.35 -6.32
CA GLN A 95 11.78 7.55 -6.91
C GLN A 95 10.34 7.33 -7.36
N LEU A 96 10.04 6.20 -8.00
CA LEU A 96 8.70 5.85 -8.48
C LEU A 96 7.74 5.56 -7.30
N ALA A 97 8.23 4.86 -6.28
CA ALA A 97 7.47 4.62 -5.06
C ALA A 97 7.11 5.94 -4.34
N VAL A 98 8.09 6.84 -4.16
CA VAL A 98 7.89 8.16 -3.56
C VAL A 98 6.87 8.99 -4.36
N GLU A 99 6.93 8.95 -5.69
CA GLU A 99 5.99 9.67 -6.55
C GLU A 99 4.58 9.11 -6.42
N GLY A 100 4.42 7.78 -6.40
CA GLY A 100 3.14 7.12 -6.19
C GLY A 100 2.53 7.44 -4.81
N MET A 101 3.35 7.43 -3.76
CA MET A 101 2.88 7.81 -2.41
C MET A 101 2.43 9.28 -2.34
N LYS A 102 3.14 10.20 -3.01
CA LYS A 102 2.73 11.62 -3.12
C LYS A 102 1.42 11.80 -3.88
N LEU A 103 1.13 10.93 -4.84
CA LEU A 103 -0.13 10.93 -5.59
C LEU A 103 -1.30 10.30 -4.83
N GLY A 104 -1.07 9.72 -3.64
CA GLY A 104 -2.12 9.21 -2.76
C GLY A 104 -2.18 7.69 -2.64
N ALA A 105 -1.21 6.95 -3.19
CA ALA A 105 -1.07 5.53 -2.85
C ALA A 105 -0.85 5.37 -1.35
N ARG A 106 -1.34 4.27 -0.78
CA ARG A 106 -1.24 3.99 0.67
C ARG A 106 -0.14 3.02 1.02
N ASP A 107 0.31 2.22 0.06
CA ASP A 107 1.37 1.24 0.26
C ASP A 107 2.01 0.87 -1.09
N PHE A 108 3.13 0.16 -1.01
CA PHE A 108 3.94 -0.22 -2.15
C PHE A 108 4.56 -1.60 -1.93
N ILE A 109 4.47 -2.48 -2.91
CA ILE A 109 4.98 -3.85 -2.86
C ILE A 109 5.88 -4.13 -4.07
N ALA A 110 7.13 -4.54 -3.81
CA ALA A 110 8.05 -4.97 -4.86
C ALA A 110 7.74 -6.39 -5.35
N LYS A 111 7.78 -6.61 -6.67
CA LYS A 111 7.72 -7.94 -7.29
C LYS A 111 9.16 -8.53 -7.33
N PRO A 112 9.39 -9.79 -6.97
CA PRO A 112 8.44 -10.75 -6.39
C PRO A 112 8.19 -10.47 -4.91
N TRP A 113 6.94 -10.67 -4.46
CA TRP A 113 6.55 -10.49 -3.05
C TRP A 113 6.34 -11.83 -2.35
N ASP A 114 6.36 -11.77 -1.03
CA ASP A 114 5.85 -12.83 -0.17
C ASP A 114 4.33 -12.66 0.03
N ASN A 115 3.60 -13.78 -0.01
CA ASN A 115 2.15 -13.77 0.15
C ASN A 115 1.70 -13.32 1.55
N SER A 116 2.49 -13.52 2.57
CA SER A 116 2.19 -13.06 3.94
C SER A 116 2.31 -11.55 4.02
N HIS A 117 3.32 -10.95 3.39
CA HIS A 117 3.50 -9.51 3.31
C HIS A 117 2.33 -8.86 2.55
N LEU A 118 1.98 -9.35 1.35
CA LEU A 118 0.84 -8.85 0.59
C LEU A 118 -0.46 -8.90 1.42
N LEU A 119 -0.71 -10.02 2.12
CA LEU A 119 -1.91 -10.17 2.94
C LEU A 119 -1.92 -9.18 4.11
N SER A 120 -0.80 -8.99 4.80
CA SER A 120 -0.68 -8.06 5.91
C SER A 120 -0.92 -6.61 5.48
N SER A 121 -0.34 -6.16 4.34
CA SER A 121 -0.58 -4.84 3.78
C SER A 121 -2.06 -4.60 3.46
N ILE A 122 -2.73 -5.58 2.85
CA ILE A 122 -4.16 -5.52 2.55
C ILE A 122 -4.98 -5.39 3.84
N GLN A 123 -4.72 -6.23 4.83
CA GLN A 123 -5.46 -6.24 6.09
C GLN A 123 -5.31 -4.92 6.86
N ASN A 124 -4.09 -4.41 6.98
CA ASN A 124 -3.82 -3.16 7.65
C ASN A 124 -4.60 -1.99 7.03
N LEU A 125 -4.61 -1.89 5.70
CA LEU A 125 -5.31 -0.81 5.01
C LEU A 125 -6.83 -0.94 5.08
N LEU A 126 -7.37 -2.15 5.05
CA LEU A 126 -8.80 -2.38 5.20
C LEU A 126 -9.30 -2.13 6.64
N GLU A 127 -8.46 -2.36 7.65
CA GLU A 127 -8.78 -2.05 9.06
C GLU A 127 -8.81 -0.54 9.32
N ILE A 128 -7.85 0.20 8.78
CA ILE A 128 -7.80 1.67 8.91
C ILE A 128 -9.02 2.33 8.27
N ASN A 129 -9.55 1.77 7.17
CA ASN A 129 -10.70 2.32 6.44
C ASN A 129 -12.07 1.90 6.97
N LYS A 130 -12.15 1.02 7.96
CA LYS A 130 -13.43 0.74 8.62
C LYS A 130 -13.85 1.98 9.42
N PRO A 131 -15.11 2.47 9.27
CA PRO A 131 -15.59 3.54 10.14
C PRO A 131 -15.47 3.06 11.57
N SER A 132 -14.71 3.81 12.36
CA SER A 132 -14.29 3.45 13.71
C SER A 132 -15.48 3.15 14.62
N SER A 133 -15.71 1.89 14.92
CA SER A 133 -16.29 1.52 16.20
C SER A 133 -15.13 1.14 17.13
N VAL A 134 -14.85 2.04 18.05
CA VAL A 134 -14.11 1.83 19.30
C VAL A 134 -12.58 1.63 19.18
N ASN A 135 -11.88 2.64 19.73
CA ASN A 135 -10.57 2.54 20.37
C ASN A 135 -10.20 1.10 20.76
N LYS A 136 -9.35 0.45 19.96
CA LYS A 136 -8.40 -0.50 20.51
C LYS A 136 -7.07 0.21 20.58
N SER A 137 -6.78 0.69 21.78
CA SER A 137 -5.44 1.05 22.21
C SER A 137 -4.46 -0.03 21.75
N ILE A 138 -3.59 0.35 20.82
CA ILE A 138 -2.35 -0.39 20.57
C ILE A 138 -1.53 -0.25 21.85
N GLN A 139 -1.58 -1.26 22.69
CA GLN A 139 -0.61 -1.42 23.78
C GLN A 139 0.69 -1.88 23.11
N GLY A 140 1.70 -1.06 23.25
CA GLY A 140 3.07 -1.52 23.05
C GLY A 140 3.93 -0.59 22.23
N ASN A 141 4.78 0.08 22.94
CA ASN A 141 6.10 0.63 22.65
C ASN A 141 6.19 2.06 22.12
N ASP A 142 6.39 2.95 23.07
CA ASP A 142 7.27 4.15 23.18
C ASP A 142 7.55 5.08 21.97
N ILE A 143 6.86 4.95 20.83
CA ILE A 143 6.97 5.96 19.77
C ILE A 143 6.17 7.22 20.10
N ASP A 144 5.14 7.12 20.93
CA ASP A 144 4.36 8.29 21.39
C ASP A 144 5.16 9.23 22.32
N SER A 145 6.35 8.80 22.75
CA SER A 145 7.29 9.65 23.50
C SER A 145 8.16 10.54 22.60
N ILE A 146 8.17 10.31 21.28
CA ILE A 146 8.93 11.11 20.33
C ILE A 146 8.16 12.40 20.01
N ILE A 147 8.53 13.50 20.69
CA ILE A 147 7.89 14.80 20.57
C ILE A 147 8.32 15.47 19.25
N GLY A 148 7.47 15.40 18.22
CA GLY A 148 7.63 16.17 16.99
C GLY A 148 6.26 16.48 16.39
N GLN A 149 5.85 17.76 16.37
CA GLN A 149 4.53 18.21 15.91
C GLN A 149 4.50 18.67 14.44
N SER A 150 5.63 18.63 13.71
CA SER A 150 5.62 19.00 12.30
C SER A 150 5.01 17.89 11.43
N ALA A 151 4.20 18.26 10.44
CA ALA A 151 3.59 17.32 9.50
C ALA A 151 4.65 16.43 8.83
N ALA A 152 5.79 16.99 8.43
CA ALA A 152 6.90 16.25 7.82
C ALA A 152 7.52 15.20 8.78
N PHE A 153 7.55 15.45 10.08
CA PHE A 153 8.06 14.49 11.05
C PHE A 153 7.07 13.35 11.30
N GLN A 154 5.78 13.65 11.31
CA GLN A 154 4.73 12.63 11.39
C GLN A 154 4.74 11.70 10.17
N ASP A 155 5.00 12.25 8.98
CA ASP A 155 5.15 11.46 7.75
C ASP A 155 6.34 10.50 7.83
N ILE A 156 7.48 10.94 8.42
CA ILE A 156 8.64 10.09 8.66
C ILE A 156 8.31 8.99 9.68
N LEU A 157 7.62 9.28 10.77
CA LEU A 157 7.23 8.28 11.76
C LEU A 157 6.26 7.23 11.18
N ASN A 158 5.35 7.66 10.31
CA ASN A 158 4.48 6.73 9.59
C ASN A 158 5.28 5.83 8.65
N LEU A 159 6.27 6.38 7.94
CA LEU A 159 7.17 5.60 7.09
C LEU A 159 7.99 4.59 7.91
N VAL A 160 8.50 4.98 9.07
CA VAL A 160 9.22 4.10 10.01
C VAL A 160 8.35 2.92 10.44
N LYS A 161 7.09 3.16 10.82
CA LYS A 161 6.14 2.09 11.20
C LYS A 161 5.92 1.06 10.09
N HIS A 162 6.00 1.48 8.82
CA HIS A 162 5.83 0.59 7.68
C HIS A 162 7.10 -0.16 7.28
N ILE A 163 8.28 0.46 7.47
CA ILE A 163 9.56 -0.11 7.05
C ILE A 163 10.15 -1.03 8.13
N ALA A 164 10.03 -0.68 9.41
CA ALA A 164 10.67 -1.37 10.50
C ALA A 164 10.34 -2.88 10.57
N PRO A 165 9.10 -3.36 10.28
CA PRO A 165 8.80 -4.79 10.28
C PRO A 165 9.36 -5.57 9.08
N THR A 166 10.10 -4.92 8.17
CA THR A 166 10.63 -5.55 6.95
C THR A 166 12.13 -5.80 7.06
N ASP A 167 12.66 -6.76 6.28
CA ASP A 167 14.11 -7.01 6.15
C ASP A 167 14.82 -6.00 5.22
N ALA A 168 14.22 -4.83 4.95
CA ALA A 168 14.76 -3.84 4.05
C ALA A 168 15.95 -3.09 4.68
N ASN A 169 17.02 -2.89 3.88
CA ASN A 169 18.10 -2.01 4.26
C ASN A 169 17.66 -0.54 4.24
N VAL A 170 17.73 0.14 5.37
CA VAL A 170 17.32 1.54 5.50
C VAL A 170 18.55 2.44 5.60
N LEU A 171 18.63 3.45 4.73
CA LEU A 171 19.63 4.52 4.80
C LEU A 171 18.96 5.81 5.29
N ILE A 172 19.39 6.30 6.47
CA ILE A 172 18.89 7.54 7.05
C ILE A 172 19.88 8.67 6.73
N THR A 173 19.43 9.70 6.00
CA THR A 173 20.22 10.86 5.62
C THR A 173 19.63 12.14 6.18
N GLY A 174 20.47 13.15 6.39
CA GLY A 174 20.04 14.48 6.88
C GLY A 174 21.19 15.24 7.55
N GLU A 175 20.97 16.52 7.83
CA GLU A 175 21.95 17.38 8.51
C GLU A 175 22.25 16.92 9.94
N SER A 176 23.37 17.39 10.53
CA SER A 176 23.67 17.07 11.92
C SER A 176 22.63 17.68 12.86
N GLY A 177 22.20 16.91 13.87
CA GLY A 177 21.19 17.36 14.83
C GLY A 177 19.72 17.22 14.40
N THR A 178 19.41 16.63 13.23
CA THR A 178 18.04 16.46 12.73
C THR A 178 17.28 15.26 13.32
N GLY A 179 17.82 14.59 14.34
CA GLY A 179 17.13 13.46 14.99
C GLY A 179 17.28 12.11 14.29
N LYS A 180 18.31 11.93 13.44
CA LYS A 180 18.57 10.64 12.78
C LYS A 180 18.71 9.45 13.74
N GLU A 181 19.33 9.67 14.89
CA GLU A 181 19.50 8.65 15.94
C GLU A 181 18.14 8.21 16.50
N VAL A 182 17.22 9.16 16.72
CA VAL A 182 15.86 8.86 17.20
C VAL A 182 15.08 8.03 16.18
N ILE A 183 15.24 8.32 14.89
CA ILE A 183 14.61 7.54 13.81
C ILE A 183 15.23 6.14 13.69
N ALA A 184 16.57 6.03 13.82
CA ALA A 184 17.24 4.73 13.81
C ALA A 184 16.81 3.84 14.99
N GLU A 185 16.67 4.44 16.18
CA GLU A 185 16.22 3.77 17.39
C GLU A 185 14.74 3.33 17.28
N ALA A 186 13.89 4.17 16.67
CA ALA A 186 12.51 3.85 16.39
C ALA A 186 12.37 2.67 15.39
N ILE A 187 13.19 2.63 14.32
CA ILE A 187 13.23 1.50 13.38
C ILE A 187 13.66 0.24 14.12
N HIS A 188 14.73 0.31 14.92
CA HIS A 188 15.24 -0.85 15.65
C HIS A 188 14.25 -1.39 16.68
N SER A 189 13.49 -0.53 17.36
CA SER A 189 12.51 -0.95 18.36
C SER A 189 11.24 -1.59 17.76
N LEU A 190 10.97 -1.36 16.48
CA LEU A 190 9.84 -1.89 15.74
C LEU A 190 10.21 -3.06 14.79
N SER A 191 11.49 -3.37 14.66
CA SER A 191 12.08 -4.43 13.81
C SER A 191 12.02 -5.85 14.50
#